data_3fd92bbc923ec9c0112c03eeddd0cafd
#
_entry.id   3fd92bbc923ec9c0112c03eeddd0cafd
#
_cell.length_a   1.000
_cell.length_b   1.000
_cell.length_c   1.000
_cell.angle_alpha   90.00
_cell.angle_beta   90.00
_cell.angle_gamma   90.00
#
_symmetry.space_group_name_H-M   'P 1'
#
loop_
_entity.id
_entity.type
_entity.pdbx_description
1 polymer ?
#
loop_
_entity_poly.entity_id
_entity_poly.type
_entity_poly.pdbx_seq_one_letter_code
_entity_poly.pdbx_strand_id
1 'polypeptide(L)'
;MPLRVTSQTALTEAIRSSTRITSRLADLQRQASSGIRVEKPSDSPGEIAQIITKKVEFSRLKANEQNINAATSRLNYSVSQLLQINDGLIRAKEIAIEAPQSQARETLADEVDNFLERTLLLANGRDVDGFLFSGSDVETPPFEAVRDASGQIIHCLLYTSDAADERS
;
A
#
# COMPACT_ATOMS: atom_id res chain seq x y z
N MET A 1 -28.57 48.57 49.56
CA MET A 1 -29.95 48.13 49.28
C MET A 1 -30.02 46.63 49.42
N PRO A 2 -30.82 46.04 50.34
CA PRO A 2 -30.98 44.62 50.44
C PRO A 2 -31.75 44.11 49.21
N LEU A 3 -31.15 43.19 48.45
CA LEU A 3 -31.83 42.47 47.37
C LEU A 3 -32.95 41.63 47.98
N ARG A 4 -34.20 42.00 47.69
CA ARG A 4 -35.38 41.19 48.06
C ARG A 4 -35.38 39.92 47.19
N VAL A 5 -35.00 38.80 47.76
CA VAL A 5 -35.16 37.48 47.13
C VAL A 5 -36.65 37.16 47.19
N THR A 6 -37.30 37.21 46.03
CA THR A 6 -38.67 36.75 45.88
C THR A 6 -38.72 35.24 45.72
N SER A 7 -39.83 34.58 46.11
CA SER A 7 -39.99 33.10 45.91
C SER A 7 -39.80 32.69 44.46
N GLN A 8 -40.11 33.57 43.53
CA GLN A 8 -39.91 33.35 42.09
C GLN A 8 -38.43 33.35 41.70
N THR A 9 -37.60 34.18 42.35
CA THR A 9 -36.14 34.20 42.14
C THR A 9 -35.50 32.92 42.67
N ALA A 10 -35.94 32.44 43.84
CA ALA A 10 -35.47 31.20 44.43
C ALA A 10 -35.83 29.97 43.58
N LEU A 11 -37.06 29.93 43.04
CA LEU A 11 -37.49 28.85 42.16
C LEU A 11 -36.70 28.83 40.85
N THR A 12 -36.49 29.99 40.23
CA THR A 12 -35.69 30.11 38.99
C THR A 12 -34.27 29.66 39.20
N GLU A 13 -33.65 29.99 40.33
CA GLU A 13 -32.29 29.55 40.66
C GLU A 13 -32.22 28.04 40.92
N ALA A 14 -33.23 27.46 41.59
CA ALA A 14 -33.32 26.02 41.78
C ALA A 14 -33.45 25.25 40.44
N ILE A 15 -34.28 25.76 39.51
CA ILE A 15 -34.40 25.17 38.16
C ILE A 15 -33.09 25.26 37.39
N ARG A 16 -32.41 26.43 37.40
CA ARG A 16 -31.10 26.59 36.74
C ARG A 16 -30.05 25.66 37.31
N SER A 17 -29.99 25.52 38.64
CA SER A 17 -29.07 24.61 39.31
C SER A 17 -29.34 23.17 38.95
N SER A 18 -30.59 22.72 38.94
CA SER A 18 -31.00 21.39 38.52
C SER A 18 -30.61 21.10 37.07
N THR A 19 -30.91 22.02 36.16
CA THR A 19 -30.53 21.87 34.72
C THR A 19 -29.02 21.76 34.56
N ARG A 20 -28.22 22.56 35.28
CA ARG A 20 -26.76 22.52 35.27
C ARG A 20 -26.20 21.16 35.74
N ILE A 21 -26.78 20.63 36.83
CA ILE A 21 -26.40 19.32 37.40
C ILE A 21 -26.71 18.19 36.40
N THR A 22 -27.91 18.20 35.83
CA THR A 22 -28.35 17.21 34.86
C THR A 22 -27.46 17.22 33.60
N SER A 23 -27.14 18.42 33.11
CA SER A 23 -26.21 18.58 31.97
C SER A 23 -24.83 18.02 32.28
N ARG A 24 -24.28 18.34 33.47
CA ARG A 24 -22.98 17.85 33.91
C ARG A 24 -22.95 16.32 34.09
N LEU A 25 -24.04 15.77 34.61
CA LEU A 25 -24.17 14.30 34.73
C LEU A 25 -24.19 13.62 33.38
N ALA A 26 -24.92 14.15 32.40
CA ALA A 26 -24.93 13.63 31.02
C ALA A 26 -23.56 13.70 30.36
N ASP A 27 -22.79 14.78 30.58
CA ASP A 27 -21.41 14.90 30.07
C ASP A 27 -20.48 13.87 30.72
N LEU A 28 -20.55 13.67 32.04
CA LEU A 28 -19.75 12.68 32.75
C LEU A 28 -20.10 11.24 32.34
N GLN A 29 -21.40 10.95 32.15
CA GLN A 29 -21.84 9.65 31.66
C GLN A 29 -21.29 9.36 30.26
N ARG A 30 -21.28 10.35 29.38
CA ARG A 30 -20.72 10.24 28.02
C ARG A 30 -19.20 10.02 28.06
N GLN A 31 -18.46 10.79 28.88
CA GLN A 31 -17.03 10.59 29.10
C GLN A 31 -16.71 9.20 29.66
N ALA A 32 -17.50 8.73 30.62
CA ALA A 32 -17.32 7.40 31.21
C ALA A 32 -17.60 6.27 30.22
N SER A 33 -18.60 6.42 29.34
CA SER A 33 -18.95 5.41 28.33
C SER A 33 -17.99 5.39 27.15
N SER A 34 -17.47 6.56 26.72
CA SER A 34 -16.53 6.67 25.61
C SER A 34 -15.07 6.47 26.03
N GLY A 35 -14.75 6.62 27.31
CA GLY A 35 -13.37 6.67 27.82
C GLY A 35 -12.61 7.91 27.39
N ILE A 36 -13.25 8.88 26.73
CA ILE A 36 -12.62 10.09 26.19
C ILE A 36 -13.01 11.29 27.05
N ARG A 37 -12.02 11.92 27.68
CA ARG A 37 -12.23 13.09 28.54
C ARG A 37 -12.48 14.40 27.76
N VAL A 38 -11.78 14.57 26.65
CA VAL A 38 -11.86 15.77 25.80
C VAL A 38 -12.42 15.41 24.44
N GLU A 39 -13.69 15.65 24.22
CA GLU A 39 -14.39 15.36 22.97
C GLU A 39 -14.55 16.63 22.11
N LYS A 40 -14.80 17.76 22.77
CA LYS A 40 -15.08 19.04 22.11
C LYS A 40 -14.01 20.07 22.47
N PRO A 41 -13.76 21.05 21.59
CA PRO A 41 -12.83 22.15 21.88
C PRO A 41 -13.13 22.91 23.15
N SER A 42 -14.43 22.98 23.53
CA SER A 42 -14.90 23.63 24.75
C SER A 42 -14.53 22.90 26.04
N ASP A 43 -14.24 21.59 25.98
CA ASP A 43 -13.96 20.77 27.15
C ASP A 43 -12.59 21.09 27.77
N SER A 44 -11.59 21.38 26.92
CA SER A 44 -10.26 21.81 27.34
C SER A 44 -9.53 22.57 26.21
N PRO A 45 -9.72 23.91 26.13
CA PRO A 45 -9.14 24.73 25.06
C PRO A 45 -7.63 24.67 24.99
N GLY A 46 -6.92 24.49 26.11
CA GLY A 46 -5.46 24.40 26.14
C GLY A 46 -4.91 23.06 25.64
N GLU A 47 -5.68 21.97 25.77
CA GLU A 47 -5.26 20.63 25.37
C GLU A 47 -5.68 20.28 23.93
N ILE A 48 -6.70 20.93 23.42
CA ILE A 48 -7.25 20.59 22.10
C ILE A 48 -6.24 20.75 20.96
N ALA A 49 -5.39 21.76 21.00
CA ALA A 49 -4.35 21.98 20.03
C ALA A 49 -3.36 20.83 20.01
N GLN A 50 -2.95 20.33 21.18
CA GLN A 50 -2.06 19.17 21.29
C GLN A 50 -2.75 17.89 20.80
N ILE A 51 -4.04 17.69 21.12
CA ILE A 51 -4.82 16.54 20.66
C ILE A 51 -4.92 16.53 19.13
N ILE A 52 -5.20 17.68 18.51
CA ILE A 52 -5.27 17.81 17.05
C ILE A 52 -3.90 17.47 16.43
N THR A 53 -2.81 18.04 16.96
CA THR A 53 -1.45 17.75 16.48
C THR A 53 -1.14 16.26 16.55
N LYS A 54 -1.46 15.60 17.68
CA LYS A 54 -1.24 14.16 17.85
C LYS A 54 -2.13 13.29 16.95
N LYS A 55 -3.35 13.70 16.69
CA LYS A 55 -4.24 13.02 15.72
C LYS A 55 -3.68 13.11 14.29
N VAL A 56 -3.17 14.26 13.88
CA VAL A 56 -2.53 14.43 12.56
C VAL A 56 -1.28 13.57 12.46
N GLU A 57 -0.42 13.59 13.48
CA GLU A 57 0.78 12.76 13.55
C GLU A 57 0.43 11.25 13.45
N PHE A 58 -0.57 10.81 14.22
CA PHE A 58 -1.05 9.43 14.19
C PHE A 58 -1.59 9.03 12.81
N SER A 59 -2.38 9.90 12.17
CA SER A 59 -2.89 9.66 10.81
C SER A 59 -1.76 9.53 9.79
N ARG A 60 -0.71 10.36 9.93
CA ARG A 60 0.48 10.28 9.08
C ARG A 60 1.27 8.98 9.28
N LEU A 61 1.45 8.57 10.53
CA LEU A 61 2.11 7.30 10.85
C LEU A 61 1.33 6.11 10.28
N LYS A 62 0.00 6.12 10.40
CA LYS A 62 -0.85 5.08 9.83
C LYS A 62 -0.76 5.02 8.30
N ALA A 63 -0.72 6.17 7.63
CA ALA A 63 -0.52 6.22 6.18
C ALA A 63 0.87 5.67 5.78
N ASN A 64 1.92 6.01 6.54
CA ASN A 64 3.26 5.47 6.31
C ASN A 64 3.30 3.94 6.51
N GLU A 65 2.64 3.41 7.54
CA GLU A 65 2.51 1.97 7.77
C GLU A 65 1.84 1.27 6.58
N GLN A 66 0.76 1.83 6.05
CA GLN A 66 0.09 1.31 4.86
C GLN A 66 1.01 1.31 3.63
N ASN A 67 1.76 2.39 3.42
CA ASN A 67 2.71 2.49 2.31
C ASN A 67 3.85 1.45 2.45
N ILE A 68 4.37 1.25 3.65
CA ILE A 68 5.40 0.23 3.93
C ILE A 68 4.86 -1.17 3.66
N ASN A 69 3.64 -1.47 4.08
CA ASN A 69 3.01 -2.77 3.84
C ASN A 69 2.79 -3.02 2.34
N ALA A 70 2.33 -2.02 1.60
CA ALA A 70 2.18 -2.10 0.14
C ALA A 70 3.53 -2.33 -0.55
N ALA A 71 4.56 -1.55 -0.20
CA ALA A 71 5.91 -1.71 -0.74
C ALA A 71 6.50 -3.09 -0.42
N THR A 72 6.30 -3.59 0.80
CA THR A 72 6.76 -4.92 1.21
C THR A 72 6.08 -6.03 0.40
N SER A 73 4.78 -5.91 0.17
CA SER A 73 4.02 -6.86 -0.65
C SER A 73 4.54 -6.88 -2.10
N ARG A 74 4.77 -5.69 -2.68
CA ARG A 74 5.32 -5.55 -4.03
C ARG A 74 6.71 -6.15 -4.15
N LEU A 75 7.60 -5.89 -3.17
CA LEU A 75 8.94 -6.48 -3.12
C LEU A 75 8.91 -8.01 -3.00
N ASN A 76 8.07 -8.55 -2.13
CA ASN A 76 7.92 -10.00 -1.99
C ASN A 76 7.43 -10.65 -3.28
N TYR A 77 6.51 -10.00 -3.99
CA TYR A 77 6.06 -10.47 -5.29
C TYR A 77 7.18 -10.43 -6.32
N SER A 78 7.96 -9.34 -6.40
CA SER A 78 9.13 -9.22 -7.28
C SER A 78 10.18 -10.30 -7.01
N VAL A 79 10.47 -10.56 -5.73
CA VAL A 79 11.39 -11.64 -5.31
C VAL A 79 10.88 -13.01 -5.78
N SER A 80 9.57 -13.27 -5.61
CA SER A 80 8.97 -14.52 -6.09
C SER A 80 9.11 -14.71 -7.60
N GLN A 81 8.93 -13.65 -8.39
CA GLN A 81 9.13 -13.72 -9.84
C GLN A 81 10.59 -14.00 -10.18
N LEU A 82 11.55 -13.31 -9.55
CA LEU A 82 12.96 -13.49 -9.75
C LEU A 82 13.44 -14.91 -9.37
N LEU A 83 12.91 -15.47 -8.29
CA LEU A 83 13.23 -16.86 -7.91
C LEU A 83 12.75 -17.86 -8.97
N GLN A 84 11.54 -17.68 -9.51
CA GLN A 84 11.05 -18.54 -10.59
C GLN A 84 11.88 -18.42 -11.88
N ILE A 85 12.34 -17.21 -12.22
CA ILE A 85 13.26 -17.00 -13.35
C ILE A 85 14.60 -17.71 -13.08
N ASN A 86 15.13 -17.58 -11.87
CA ASN A 86 16.38 -18.24 -11.48
C ASN A 86 16.29 -19.77 -11.58
N ASP A 87 15.19 -20.36 -11.09
CA ASP A 87 14.96 -21.81 -11.20
C ASP A 87 14.91 -22.27 -12.67
N GLY A 88 14.25 -21.49 -13.51
CA GLY A 88 14.24 -21.73 -14.95
C GLY A 88 15.61 -21.61 -15.60
N LEU A 89 16.44 -20.64 -15.21
CA LEU A 89 17.81 -20.50 -15.70
C LEU A 89 18.68 -21.71 -15.31
N ILE A 90 18.50 -22.23 -14.10
CA ILE A 90 19.18 -23.46 -13.65
C ILE A 90 18.77 -24.62 -14.58
N ARG A 91 17.47 -24.75 -14.86
CA ARG A 91 16.99 -25.81 -15.77
C ARG A 91 17.47 -25.61 -17.19
N ALA A 92 17.50 -24.40 -17.72
CA ALA A 92 18.08 -24.12 -19.06
C ALA A 92 19.56 -24.46 -19.14
N LYS A 93 20.33 -24.23 -18.07
CA LYS A 93 21.72 -24.66 -17.98
C LYS A 93 21.87 -26.19 -18.02
N GLU A 94 21.01 -26.91 -17.32
CA GLU A 94 21.00 -28.39 -17.35
C GLU A 94 20.73 -28.90 -18.78
N ILE A 95 19.72 -28.34 -19.46
CA ILE A 95 19.38 -28.65 -20.86
C ILE A 95 20.58 -28.38 -21.76
N ALA A 96 21.28 -27.26 -21.60
CA ALA A 96 22.43 -26.92 -22.42
C ALA A 96 23.59 -27.92 -22.26
N ILE A 97 23.73 -28.55 -21.09
CA ILE A 97 24.74 -29.61 -20.85
C ILE A 97 24.29 -30.93 -21.44
N GLU A 98 23.00 -31.26 -21.40
CA GLU A 98 22.42 -32.52 -21.86
C GLU A 98 22.25 -32.58 -23.38
N ALA A 99 21.84 -31.48 -24.01
CA ALA A 99 21.47 -31.41 -25.43
C ALA A 99 22.52 -31.92 -26.40
N PRO A 100 23.87 -31.71 -26.23
CA PRO A 100 24.86 -32.23 -27.15
C PRO A 100 24.91 -33.76 -27.22
N GLN A 101 24.50 -34.43 -26.15
CA GLN A 101 24.57 -35.89 -25.99
C GLN A 101 23.22 -36.58 -26.20
N SER A 102 22.14 -35.81 -26.27
CA SER A 102 20.79 -36.34 -26.38
C SER A 102 20.32 -36.53 -27.80
N GLN A 103 19.60 -37.65 -28.06
CA GLN A 103 18.86 -37.85 -29.30
C GLN A 103 17.52 -37.05 -29.30
N ALA A 104 17.11 -36.52 -28.17
CA ALA A 104 15.87 -35.78 -27.99
C ALA A 104 16.08 -34.26 -28.09
N ARG A 105 16.97 -33.77 -28.95
CA ARG A 105 17.30 -32.35 -29.09
C ARG A 105 16.07 -31.45 -29.39
N GLU A 106 15.17 -31.98 -30.20
CA GLU A 106 13.95 -31.24 -30.59
C GLU A 106 13.04 -30.99 -29.38
N THR A 107 12.83 -32.02 -28.55
CA THR A 107 12.06 -31.87 -27.29
C THR A 107 12.73 -30.92 -26.30
N LEU A 108 14.07 -30.94 -26.21
CA LEU A 108 14.82 -30.01 -25.35
C LEU A 108 14.77 -28.58 -25.88
N ALA A 109 14.73 -28.37 -27.20
CA ALA A 109 14.52 -27.04 -27.79
C ALA A 109 13.14 -26.47 -27.42
N ASP A 110 12.09 -27.30 -27.54
CA ASP A 110 10.72 -26.91 -27.13
C ASP A 110 10.64 -26.53 -25.64
N GLU A 111 11.41 -27.26 -24.80
CA GLU A 111 11.47 -26.91 -23.35
C GLU A 111 12.12 -25.54 -23.13
N VAL A 112 13.18 -25.22 -23.89
CA VAL A 112 13.83 -23.89 -23.81
C VAL A 112 12.88 -22.77 -24.29
N ASP A 113 12.16 -22.99 -25.39
CA ASP A 113 11.20 -22.05 -25.92
C ASP A 113 10.06 -21.76 -24.88
N ASN A 114 9.53 -22.83 -24.30
CA ASN A 114 8.55 -22.70 -23.22
C ASN A 114 9.10 -21.93 -22.00
N PHE A 115 10.37 -22.13 -21.68
CA PHE A 115 11.02 -21.38 -20.61
C PHE A 115 11.19 -19.90 -20.97
N LEU A 116 11.57 -19.56 -22.20
CA LEU A 116 11.66 -18.17 -22.66
C LEU A 116 10.32 -17.45 -22.57
N GLU A 117 9.24 -18.10 -23.04
CA GLU A 117 7.87 -17.56 -22.93
C GLU A 117 7.47 -17.29 -21.47
N ARG A 118 7.74 -18.28 -20.61
CA ARG A 118 7.44 -18.14 -19.18
C ARG A 118 8.28 -17.04 -18.53
N THR A 119 9.57 -16.92 -18.90
CA THR A 119 10.44 -15.86 -18.39
C THR A 119 9.94 -14.48 -18.81
N LEU A 120 9.47 -14.33 -20.05
CA LEU A 120 8.87 -13.08 -20.52
C LEU A 120 7.63 -12.71 -19.73
N LEU A 121 6.75 -13.68 -19.43
CA LEU A 121 5.57 -13.45 -18.60
C LEU A 121 5.95 -13.03 -17.17
N LEU A 122 6.95 -13.68 -16.57
CA LEU A 122 7.43 -13.35 -15.22
C LEU A 122 8.11 -11.97 -15.20
N ALA A 123 8.90 -11.65 -16.22
CA ALA A 123 9.57 -10.36 -16.37
C ALA A 123 8.60 -9.20 -16.61
N ASN A 124 7.45 -9.48 -17.25
CA ASN A 124 6.33 -8.55 -17.40
C ASN A 124 5.27 -8.71 -16.29
N GLY A 125 5.70 -9.23 -15.12
CA GLY A 125 4.81 -9.37 -13.96
C GLY A 125 4.20 -8.02 -13.55
N ARG A 126 2.90 -8.03 -13.25
CA ARG A 126 2.13 -6.83 -12.92
C ARG A 126 1.42 -7.00 -11.58
N ASP A 127 1.36 -5.92 -10.79
CA ASP A 127 0.52 -5.80 -9.61
C ASP A 127 -0.59 -4.75 -9.83
N VAL A 128 -1.22 -4.30 -8.72
CA VAL A 128 -2.27 -3.27 -8.78
C VAL A 128 -1.76 -1.90 -9.20
N ASP A 129 -0.46 -1.64 -9.00
CA ASP A 129 0.18 -0.35 -9.29
C ASP A 129 0.89 -0.35 -10.65
N GLY A 130 0.90 -1.48 -11.38
CA GLY A 130 1.48 -1.60 -12.70
C GLY A 130 2.60 -2.65 -12.81
N PHE A 131 3.42 -2.55 -13.85
CA PHE A 131 4.52 -3.50 -14.07
C PHE A 131 5.62 -3.38 -13.01
N LEU A 132 6.13 -4.54 -12.56
CA LEU A 132 7.09 -4.61 -11.45
C LEU A 132 8.48 -4.13 -11.83
N PHE A 133 8.90 -4.38 -13.07
CA PHE A 133 10.26 -4.18 -13.54
C PHE A 133 10.41 -3.06 -14.58
N SER A 134 9.38 -2.25 -14.76
CA SER A 134 9.34 -1.16 -15.74
C SER A 134 9.95 0.16 -15.26
N GLY A 135 10.47 0.22 -14.04
CA GLY A 135 11.01 1.46 -13.47
C GLY A 135 9.91 2.50 -13.17
N SER A 136 10.04 3.69 -13.70
CA SER A 136 9.09 4.79 -13.50
C SER A 136 7.87 4.75 -14.43
N ASP A 137 7.97 4.08 -15.58
CA ASP A 137 6.85 3.89 -16.51
C ASP A 137 6.14 2.56 -16.20
N VAL A 138 5.23 2.59 -15.23
CA VAL A 138 4.52 1.40 -14.74
C VAL A 138 3.38 0.93 -15.65
N GLU A 139 3.02 1.70 -16.67
CA GLU A 139 1.92 1.38 -17.58
C GLU A 139 2.38 0.58 -18.81
N THR A 140 3.65 0.68 -19.17
CA THR A 140 4.22 0.02 -20.36
C THR A 140 4.95 -1.27 -19.95
N PRO A 141 4.72 -2.40 -20.64
CA PRO A 141 5.47 -3.63 -20.38
C PRO A 141 6.97 -3.42 -20.62
N PRO A 142 7.84 -3.77 -19.66
CA PRO A 142 9.28 -3.52 -19.78
C PRO A 142 9.98 -4.40 -20.82
N PHE A 143 9.42 -5.57 -21.17
CA PHE A 143 10.04 -6.49 -22.10
C PHE A 143 9.10 -6.84 -23.25
N GLU A 144 9.60 -6.75 -24.47
CA GLU A 144 8.90 -7.17 -25.67
C GLU A 144 9.69 -8.25 -26.42
N ALA A 145 9.02 -9.34 -26.83
CA ALA A 145 9.63 -10.40 -27.60
C ALA A 145 9.57 -10.09 -29.10
N VAL A 146 10.71 -10.13 -29.76
CA VAL A 146 10.79 -10.15 -31.21
C VAL A 146 10.78 -11.61 -31.65
N ARG A 147 9.87 -11.96 -32.56
CA ARG A 147 9.63 -13.32 -33.03
C ARG A 147 9.98 -13.45 -34.50
N ASP A 148 10.41 -14.65 -34.86
CA ASP A 148 10.63 -15.04 -36.26
C ASP A 148 9.30 -15.40 -36.96
N ALA A 149 9.41 -15.82 -38.26
CA ALA A 149 8.25 -16.23 -39.06
C ALA A 149 7.56 -17.51 -38.52
N SER A 150 8.24 -18.31 -37.70
CA SER A 150 7.73 -19.51 -37.05
C SER A 150 7.06 -19.22 -35.69
N GLY A 151 7.21 -18.01 -35.19
CA GLY A 151 6.66 -17.57 -33.91
C GLY A 151 7.60 -17.73 -32.72
N GLN A 152 8.84 -18.22 -32.95
CA GLN A 152 9.86 -18.40 -31.91
C GLN A 152 10.48 -17.06 -31.50
N ILE A 153 10.82 -16.91 -30.22
CA ILE A 153 11.47 -15.69 -29.69
C ILE A 153 12.91 -15.68 -30.13
N ILE A 154 13.30 -14.66 -30.92
CA ILE A 154 14.68 -14.49 -31.39
C ILE A 154 15.47 -13.64 -30.39
N HIS A 155 14.87 -12.59 -29.87
CA HIS A 155 15.44 -11.73 -28.82
C HIS A 155 14.31 -10.96 -28.09
N CYS A 156 14.66 -10.41 -26.92
CA CYS A 156 13.77 -9.54 -26.16
C CYS A 156 14.33 -8.12 -26.18
N LEU A 157 13.43 -7.15 -26.39
CA LEU A 157 13.73 -5.73 -26.24
C LEU A 157 13.35 -5.30 -24.82
N LEU A 158 14.23 -4.50 -24.20
CA LEU A 158 13.97 -3.89 -22.91
C LEU A 158 13.59 -2.43 -23.14
N TYR A 159 12.38 -2.06 -22.73
CA TYR A 159 11.91 -0.68 -22.69
C TYR A 159 12.02 -0.18 -21.24
N THR A 160 12.99 0.69 -20.97
CA THR A 160 13.10 1.39 -19.69
C THR A 160 12.89 2.88 -19.89
N SER A 161 12.38 3.55 -18.87
CA SER A 161 12.20 5.02 -18.89
C SER A 161 13.52 5.79 -19.04
N ASP A 162 14.65 5.18 -18.74
CA ASP A 162 15.98 5.80 -18.90
C ASP A 162 16.42 5.95 -20.37
N ALA A 163 15.79 5.21 -21.28
CA ALA A 163 16.08 5.37 -22.73
C ALA A 163 15.64 6.75 -23.30
N ALA A 164 14.87 7.53 -22.55
CA ALA A 164 14.45 8.87 -22.93
C ALA A 164 15.49 9.96 -22.56
N ASP A 165 16.35 9.71 -21.57
CA ASP A 165 17.32 10.70 -21.06
C ASP A 165 18.64 10.76 -21.88
N GLU A 166 18.96 9.72 -22.65
CA GLU A 166 20.16 9.69 -23.50
C GLU A 166 19.99 10.46 -24.83
N ARG A 167 18.88 11.16 -25.06
CA ARG A 167 18.61 11.95 -26.28
C ARG A 167 18.56 13.46 -26.06
N SER A 168 19.14 13.97 -24.95
CA SER A 168 19.25 15.41 -24.69
C SER A 168 20.64 15.92 -24.99
#